data_ce6ac3ab54307bc47723721faade8b74
#
_entry.id   ce6ac3ab54307bc47723721faade8b74
#
_cell.length_a   1.000
_cell.length_b   1.000
_cell.length_c   1.000
_cell.angle_alpha   90.00
_cell.angle_beta   90.00
_cell.angle_gamma   90.00
#
_symmetry.space_group_name_H-M   'P 1'
#
loop_
_entity.id
_entity.type
_entity.pdbx_description
1 polymer ?
#
loop_
_entity_poly.entity_id
_entity_poly.type
_entity_poly.pdbx_seq_one_letter_code
_entity_poly.pdbx_strand_id
1 'polypeptide(L)'
;MPELLLNVTNMLIDHQVFEKARRSRDPRFDGHFFVAVRTTGIYCRPICRVKLPKSENVTFFQTAAAAAEAGYRPCLRCRPEAAQGTPAWRGTSTTVSRALRLISAGALDGQNVPQLCHRLGVTDRHLCRLFRDHLGTSP
;
A
#
# COMPACT_ATOMS: atom_id res chain seq x y z
N MET A 1 -3.75 -30.94 24.57
CA MET A 1 -4.28 -30.75 23.23
C MET A 1 -3.26 -30.09 22.33
N PRO A 2 -2.55 -30.89 21.54
CA PRO A 2 -1.44 -30.37 20.72
C PRO A 2 -1.85 -29.30 19.72
N GLU A 3 -3.07 -29.38 19.18
CA GLU A 3 -3.56 -28.43 18.17
C GLU A 3 -3.72 -27.01 18.72
N LEU A 4 -4.19 -26.86 19.96
CA LEU A 4 -4.32 -25.55 20.60
C LEU A 4 -2.98 -24.90 20.87
N LEU A 5 -1.98 -25.69 21.27
CA LEU A 5 -0.61 -25.20 21.49
C LEU A 5 0.06 -24.78 20.19
N LEU A 6 -0.15 -25.54 19.11
CA LEU A 6 0.37 -25.19 17.77
C LEU A 6 -0.26 -23.90 17.26
N ASN A 7 -1.56 -23.70 17.44
CA ASN A 7 -2.26 -22.47 17.03
C ASN A 7 -1.74 -21.25 17.78
N VAL A 8 -1.54 -21.36 19.11
CA VAL A 8 -0.98 -20.26 19.90
C VAL A 8 0.46 -19.95 19.48
N THR A 9 1.28 -20.95 19.24
CA THR A 9 2.64 -20.76 18.75
C THR A 9 2.66 -20.09 17.39
N ASN A 10 1.79 -20.50 16.46
CA ASN A 10 1.67 -19.89 15.14
C ASN A 10 1.21 -18.43 15.24
N MET A 11 0.26 -18.12 16.12
CA MET A 11 -0.18 -16.75 16.34
C MET A 11 0.92 -15.84 16.84
N LEU A 12 1.78 -16.32 17.75
CA LEU A 12 2.92 -15.55 18.26
C LEU A 12 3.97 -15.31 17.18
N ILE A 13 4.27 -16.32 16.36
CA ILE A 13 5.21 -16.21 15.24
C ILE A 13 4.65 -15.23 14.21
N ASP A 14 3.36 -15.34 13.86
CA ASP A 14 2.71 -14.44 12.92
C ASP A 14 2.72 -13.00 13.43
N HIS A 15 2.47 -12.78 14.71
CA HIS A 15 2.53 -11.45 15.30
C HIS A 15 3.92 -10.83 15.17
N GLN A 16 4.98 -11.57 15.44
CA GLN A 16 6.35 -11.09 15.30
C GLN A 16 6.70 -10.78 13.85
N VAL A 17 6.30 -11.63 12.92
CA VAL A 17 6.51 -11.44 11.48
C VAL A 17 5.77 -10.21 11.00
N PHE A 18 4.52 -10.04 11.40
CA PHE A 18 3.71 -8.88 11.00
C PHE A 18 4.26 -7.59 11.59
N GLU A 19 4.71 -7.61 12.84
CA GLU A 19 5.33 -6.44 13.48
C GLU A 19 6.57 -5.97 12.71
N LYS A 20 7.42 -6.90 12.35
CA LYS A 20 8.62 -6.61 11.55
C LYS A 20 8.25 -6.11 10.15
N ALA A 21 7.27 -6.75 9.50
CA ALA A 21 6.83 -6.39 8.16
C ALA A 21 6.22 -4.98 8.11
N ARG A 22 5.39 -4.60 9.11
CA ARG A 22 4.81 -3.26 9.14
C ARG A 22 5.85 -2.18 9.38
N ARG A 23 6.85 -2.45 10.23
CA ARG A 23 7.93 -1.48 10.51
C ARG A 23 8.79 -1.22 9.29
N SER A 24 9.06 -2.25 8.50
CA SER A 24 9.83 -2.14 7.26
C SER A 24 8.96 -1.77 6.05
N ARG A 25 7.63 -1.72 6.22
CA ARG A 25 6.67 -1.50 5.12
C ARG A 25 6.92 -2.46 3.96
N ASP A 26 7.06 -3.75 4.28
CA ASP A 26 7.43 -4.78 3.33
C ASP A 26 6.29 -5.07 2.34
N PRO A 27 6.46 -4.79 1.04
CA PRO A 27 5.41 -4.97 0.05
C PRO A 27 5.04 -6.44 -0.18
N ARG A 28 5.88 -7.38 0.21
CA ARG A 28 5.58 -8.81 0.07
C ARG A 28 4.40 -9.25 0.94
N PHE A 29 4.14 -8.51 2.02
CA PHE A 29 3.05 -8.80 2.95
C PHE A 29 1.78 -8.01 2.64
N ASP A 30 1.80 -7.15 1.62
CA ASP A 30 0.62 -6.38 1.25
C ASP A 30 -0.52 -7.30 0.82
N GLY A 31 -1.68 -7.16 1.45
CA GLY A 31 -2.81 -8.05 1.24
C GLY A 31 -2.84 -9.29 2.12
N HIS A 32 -1.77 -9.61 2.83
CA HIS A 32 -1.69 -10.78 3.72
C HIS A 32 -2.13 -10.47 5.14
N PHE A 33 -2.00 -9.23 5.57
CA PHE A 33 -2.52 -8.76 6.85
C PHE A 33 -2.79 -7.26 6.79
N PHE A 34 -3.48 -6.74 7.80
CA PHE A 34 -3.84 -5.33 7.91
C PHE A 34 -3.50 -4.84 9.31
N VAL A 35 -3.10 -3.57 9.41
CA VAL A 35 -2.66 -2.93 10.65
C VAL A 35 -3.78 -2.03 11.15
N ALA A 36 -4.39 -2.37 12.27
CA ALA A 36 -5.44 -1.57 12.90
C ALA A 36 -4.86 -0.79 14.08
N VAL A 37 -5.15 0.51 14.13
CA VAL A 37 -4.65 1.41 15.17
C VAL A 37 -5.80 1.77 16.11
N ARG A 38 -5.71 1.31 17.35
CA ARG A 38 -6.80 1.49 18.33
C ARG A 38 -7.08 2.96 18.65
N THR A 39 -6.06 3.80 18.67
CA THR A 39 -6.21 5.22 19.01
C THR A 39 -6.96 6.02 17.95
N THR A 40 -6.88 5.63 16.69
CA THR A 40 -7.54 6.33 15.59
C THR A 40 -8.79 5.59 15.07
N GLY A 41 -8.92 4.30 15.36
CA GLY A 41 -9.98 3.46 14.84
C GLY A 41 -9.86 3.18 13.34
N ILE A 42 -8.65 3.31 12.78
CA ILE A 42 -8.38 3.17 11.35
C ILE A 42 -7.51 1.94 11.13
N TYR A 43 -7.81 1.16 10.07
CA TYR A 43 -6.94 0.08 9.64
C TYR A 43 -6.30 0.41 8.29
N CYS A 44 -5.03 -0.02 8.13
CA CYS A 44 -4.19 0.29 6.98
C CYS A 44 -3.55 -0.96 6.42
N ARG A 45 -3.07 -0.86 5.18
CA ARG A 45 -2.16 -1.85 4.59
C ARG A 45 -0.78 -1.73 5.25
N PRO A 46 0.02 -2.82 5.32
CA PRO A 46 1.35 -2.75 5.93
C PRO A 46 2.31 -1.79 5.23
N ILE A 47 2.06 -1.49 3.96
CA ILE A 47 2.89 -0.56 3.16
C ILE A 47 2.48 0.91 3.30
N CYS A 48 1.42 1.22 4.06
CA CYS A 48 0.91 2.59 4.20
C CYS A 48 1.99 3.52 4.76
N ARG A 49 2.16 4.68 4.14
CA ARG A 49 3.22 5.64 4.47
C ARG A 49 2.88 6.60 5.61
N VAL A 50 1.79 6.36 6.31
CA VAL A 50 1.49 7.15 7.50
C VAL A 50 2.53 6.90 8.58
N LYS A 51 2.64 7.83 9.54
CA LYS A 51 3.54 7.67 10.68
C LYS A 51 3.30 6.33 11.36
N LEU A 52 4.37 5.59 11.64
CA LEU A 52 4.26 4.29 12.30
C LEU A 52 3.67 4.45 13.71
N PRO A 53 2.56 3.78 14.02
CA PRO A 53 1.99 3.81 15.35
C PRO A 53 2.82 2.96 16.32
N LYS A 54 2.66 3.24 17.60
CA LYS A 54 3.31 2.44 18.65
C LYS A 54 2.73 1.03 18.66
N SER A 55 3.58 0.04 18.90
CA SER A 55 3.18 -1.38 18.92
C SER A 55 2.03 -1.67 19.89
N GLU A 56 1.97 -0.98 21.02
CA GLU A 56 0.90 -1.14 22.02
C GLU A 56 -0.48 -0.73 21.50
N ASN A 57 -0.54 0.11 20.46
CA ASN A 57 -1.78 0.60 19.86
C ASN A 57 -2.19 -0.17 18.61
N VAL A 58 -1.44 -1.20 18.22
CA VAL A 58 -1.63 -1.92 16.96
C VAL A 58 -2.23 -3.28 17.21
N THR A 59 -3.24 -3.64 16.39
CA THR A 59 -3.82 -4.98 16.28
C THR A 59 -3.73 -5.41 14.83
N PHE A 60 -3.42 -6.67 14.59
CA PHE A 60 -3.31 -7.22 13.23
C PHE A 60 -4.56 -8.02 12.89
N PHE A 61 -5.02 -7.88 11.66
CA PHE A 61 -6.13 -8.67 11.09
C PHE A 61 -5.66 -9.29 9.79
N GLN A 62 -6.08 -10.51 9.51
CA GLN A 62 -5.72 -11.20 8.28
C GLN A 62 -6.53 -10.74 7.08
N THR A 63 -7.72 -10.18 7.31
CA THR A 63 -8.60 -9.69 6.26
C THR A 63 -9.13 -8.30 6.58
N ALA A 64 -9.43 -7.54 5.53
CA ALA A 64 -10.07 -6.24 5.68
C ALA A 64 -11.47 -6.37 6.31
N ALA A 65 -12.18 -7.43 5.97
CA ALA A 65 -13.51 -7.69 6.53
C ALA A 65 -13.45 -7.89 8.04
N ALA A 66 -12.45 -8.63 8.54
CA ALA A 66 -12.27 -8.83 9.97
C ALA A 66 -11.99 -7.52 10.71
N ALA A 67 -11.17 -6.65 10.13
CA ALA A 67 -10.90 -5.34 10.71
C ALA A 67 -12.17 -4.46 10.75
N ALA A 68 -12.95 -4.48 9.68
CA ALA A 68 -14.20 -3.73 9.60
C ALA A 68 -15.22 -4.24 10.63
N GLU A 69 -15.34 -5.54 10.80
CA GLU A 69 -16.22 -6.15 11.80
C GLU A 69 -15.83 -5.77 13.22
N ALA A 70 -14.53 -5.60 13.48
CA ALA A 70 -14.03 -5.18 14.78
C ALA A 70 -14.27 -3.68 15.06
N GLY A 71 -14.86 -2.94 14.11
CA GLY A 71 -15.22 -1.54 14.28
C GLY A 71 -14.20 -0.55 13.72
N TYR A 72 -13.17 -1.01 13.02
CA TYR A 72 -12.19 -0.13 12.37
C TYR A 72 -12.70 0.33 11.01
N ARG A 73 -12.35 1.55 10.64
CA ARG A 73 -12.66 2.08 9.32
C ARG A 73 -11.41 2.08 8.44
N PRO A 74 -11.57 1.96 7.10
CA PRO A 74 -10.42 1.91 6.20
C PRO A 74 -9.72 3.27 6.09
N CYS A 75 -8.39 3.22 5.98
CA CYS A 75 -7.58 4.38 5.70
C CYS A 75 -7.87 4.89 4.29
N LEU A 76 -8.13 6.20 4.16
CA LEU A 76 -8.42 6.82 2.87
C LEU A 76 -7.18 6.92 1.98
N ARG A 77 -6.00 6.84 2.57
CA ARG A 77 -4.73 6.99 1.87
C ARG A 77 -4.31 5.71 1.14
N CYS A 78 -4.36 4.57 1.80
CA CYS A 78 -3.92 3.30 1.21
C CYS A 78 -5.07 2.43 0.70
N ARG A 79 -6.32 2.77 1.01
CA ARG A 79 -7.52 2.08 0.53
C ARG A 79 -7.47 0.57 0.75
N PRO A 80 -7.35 0.11 2.01
CA PRO A 80 -7.20 -1.32 2.30
C PRO A 80 -8.46 -2.14 2.00
N GLU A 81 -9.61 -1.49 1.85
CA GLU A 81 -10.88 -2.12 1.49
C GLU A 81 -10.99 -2.44 -0.01
N ALA A 82 -10.11 -1.84 -0.84
CA ALA A 82 -10.15 -2.03 -2.28
C ALA A 82 -9.68 -3.44 -2.66
N ALA A 83 -10.19 -3.97 -3.76
CA ALA A 83 -9.73 -5.25 -4.29
C ALA A 83 -8.28 -5.14 -4.77
N GLN A 84 -7.47 -6.16 -4.45
CA GLN A 84 -6.06 -6.20 -4.82
C GLN A 84 -5.90 -6.11 -6.34
N GLY A 85 -4.90 -5.32 -6.77
CA GLY A 85 -4.59 -5.15 -8.18
C GLY A 85 -5.48 -4.17 -8.93
N THR A 86 -6.53 -3.62 -8.31
CA THR A 86 -7.37 -2.59 -8.92
C THR A 86 -6.67 -1.23 -8.89
N PRO A 87 -7.11 -0.25 -9.71
CA PRO A 87 -6.56 1.11 -9.63
C PRO A 87 -6.66 1.74 -8.25
N ALA A 88 -7.74 1.50 -7.52
CA ALA A 88 -7.90 2.01 -6.14
C ALA A 88 -6.85 1.42 -5.20
N TRP A 89 -6.52 0.13 -5.34
CA TRP A 89 -5.47 -0.54 -4.55
C TRP A 89 -4.09 -0.02 -4.92
N ARG A 90 -3.81 0.14 -6.22
CA ARG A 90 -2.51 0.59 -6.74
C ARG A 90 -2.26 2.09 -6.51
N GLY A 91 -3.33 2.87 -6.39
CA GLY A 91 -3.21 4.31 -6.23
C GLY A 91 -2.44 4.95 -7.38
N THR A 92 -1.46 5.79 -7.05
CA THR A 92 -0.68 6.54 -8.05
C THR A 92 0.25 5.67 -8.91
N SER A 93 0.50 4.42 -8.53
CA SER A 93 1.31 3.51 -9.35
C SER A 93 0.67 3.22 -10.71
N THR A 94 -0.66 3.32 -10.82
CA THR A 94 -1.38 3.18 -12.10
C THR A 94 -0.98 4.28 -13.08
N THR A 95 -0.84 5.53 -12.61
CA THR A 95 -0.37 6.65 -13.43
C THR A 95 1.04 6.40 -13.94
N VAL A 96 1.95 5.93 -13.07
CA VAL A 96 3.33 5.60 -13.46
C VAL A 96 3.34 4.49 -14.51
N SER A 97 2.54 3.44 -14.34
CA SER A 97 2.44 2.33 -15.29
C SER A 97 1.95 2.79 -16.66
N ARG A 98 0.95 3.69 -16.70
CA ARG A 98 0.46 4.29 -17.95
C ARG A 98 1.55 5.10 -18.62
N ALA A 99 2.28 5.91 -17.85
CA ALA A 99 3.38 6.72 -18.38
C ALA A 99 4.46 5.83 -19.00
N LEU A 100 4.86 4.76 -18.33
CA LEU A 100 5.87 3.83 -18.84
C LEU A 100 5.42 3.16 -20.15
N ARG A 101 4.15 2.78 -20.26
CA ARG A 101 3.62 2.21 -21.50
C ARG A 101 3.66 3.21 -22.66
N LEU A 102 3.30 4.47 -22.40
CA LEU A 102 3.33 5.50 -23.42
C LEU A 102 4.77 5.82 -23.84
N ILE A 103 5.70 5.87 -22.92
CA ILE A 103 7.13 6.09 -23.21
C ILE A 103 7.67 4.93 -24.06
N SER A 104 7.37 3.69 -23.70
CA SER A 104 7.77 2.51 -24.47
C SER A 104 7.18 2.49 -25.88
N ALA A 105 6.01 3.06 -26.06
CA ALA A 105 5.35 3.19 -27.36
C ALA A 105 5.86 4.39 -28.17
N GLY A 106 6.89 5.12 -27.70
CA GLY A 106 7.50 6.22 -28.41
C GLY A 106 6.93 7.59 -28.13
N ALA A 107 6.19 7.77 -27.03
CA ALA A 107 5.57 9.05 -26.69
C ALA A 107 6.56 10.20 -26.52
N LEU A 108 7.81 9.91 -26.12
CA LEU A 108 8.86 10.92 -25.97
C LEU A 108 9.77 11.05 -27.19
N ASP A 109 9.61 10.20 -28.21
CA ASP A 109 10.45 10.24 -29.41
C ASP A 109 10.20 11.48 -30.27
N GLY A 110 8.96 11.97 -30.28
CA GLY A 110 8.60 13.20 -31.01
C GLY A 110 7.90 14.22 -30.13
N GLN A 111 7.86 13.99 -28.82
CA GLN A 111 7.15 14.84 -27.86
C GLN A 111 8.00 15.01 -26.59
N ASN A 112 7.70 16.04 -25.81
CA ASN A 112 8.39 16.31 -24.56
C ASN A 112 7.57 15.84 -23.35
N VAL A 113 8.16 15.94 -22.15
CA VAL A 113 7.51 15.54 -20.90
C VAL A 113 6.21 16.32 -20.65
N PRO A 114 6.11 17.66 -20.86
CA PRO A 114 4.84 18.38 -20.71
C PRO A 114 3.70 17.82 -21.56
N GLN A 115 3.98 17.40 -22.80
CA GLN A 115 2.97 16.80 -23.67
C GLN A 115 2.53 15.43 -23.16
N LEU A 116 3.45 14.63 -22.63
CA LEU A 116 3.12 13.36 -21.97
C LEU A 116 2.21 13.60 -20.77
N CYS A 117 2.54 14.59 -19.95
CA CYS A 117 1.74 14.96 -18.78
C CYS A 117 0.33 15.37 -19.15
N HIS A 118 0.18 16.12 -20.24
CA HIS A 118 -1.14 16.51 -20.75
C HIS A 118 -1.97 15.28 -21.13
N ARG A 119 -1.37 14.30 -21.80
CA ARG A 119 -2.06 13.04 -22.15
C ARG A 119 -2.47 12.25 -20.92
N LEU A 120 -1.70 12.30 -19.84
CA LEU A 120 -1.98 11.61 -18.59
C LEU A 120 -2.94 12.38 -17.67
N GLY A 121 -3.17 13.68 -17.95
CA GLY A 121 -4.01 14.53 -17.11
C GLY A 121 -3.34 14.95 -15.80
N VAL A 122 -2.01 15.05 -15.76
CA VAL A 122 -1.23 15.45 -14.57
C VAL A 122 -0.27 16.57 -14.91
N THR A 123 0.26 17.25 -13.87
CA THR A 123 1.30 18.26 -14.05
C THR A 123 2.69 17.61 -14.13
N ASP A 124 3.66 18.32 -14.71
CA ASP A 124 5.06 17.87 -14.78
C ASP A 124 5.62 17.57 -13.40
N ARG A 125 5.38 18.47 -12.45
CA ARG A 125 5.83 18.32 -11.06
C ARG A 125 5.26 17.07 -10.43
N HIS A 126 3.97 16.83 -10.63
CA HIS A 126 3.30 15.66 -10.07
C HIS A 126 3.85 14.37 -10.66
N LEU A 127 4.02 14.31 -11.99
CA LEU A 127 4.56 13.12 -12.65
C LEU A 127 6.00 12.85 -12.19
N CYS A 128 6.85 13.87 -12.10
CA CYS A 128 8.22 13.72 -11.64
C CYS A 128 8.27 13.20 -10.19
N ARG A 129 7.38 13.68 -9.33
CA ARG A 129 7.27 13.21 -7.96
C ARG A 129 6.85 11.74 -7.91
N LEU A 130 5.86 11.34 -8.71
CA LEU A 130 5.40 9.95 -8.77
C LEU A 130 6.49 9.01 -9.28
N PHE A 131 7.24 9.41 -10.30
CA PHE A 131 8.37 8.61 -10.79
C PHE A 131 9.45 8.45 -9.72
N ARG A 132 9.77 9.51 -9.00
CA ARG A 132 10.72 9.44 -7.90
C ARG A 132 10.26 8.51 -6.80
N ASP A 133 8.98 8.60 -6.42
CA ASP A 133 8.40 7.80 -5.34
C ASP A 133 8.32 6.30 -5.69
N HIS A 134 8.00 5.98 -6.94
CA HIS A 134 7.78 4.60 -7.37
C HIS A 134 9.00 3.95 -8.03
N LEU A 135 9.83 4.72 -8.74
CA LEU A 135 10.94 4.20 -9.53
C LEU A 135 12.32 4.74 -9.11
N GLY A 136 12.35 5.78 -8.27
CA GLY A 136 13.60 6.41 -7.82
C GLY A 136 14.30 7.23 -8.90
N THR A 137 13.65 7.53 -10.04
CA THR A 137 14.21 8.28 -11.15
C THR A 137 13.15 9.17 -11.79
N SER A 138 13.59 10.12 -12.65
CA SER A 138 12.68 10.98 -13.40
C SER A 138 12.26 10.34 -14.74
N PRO A 139 11.17 10.81 -15.35
CA PRO A 139 10.69 10.30 -16.65
C PRO A 139 11.66 10.41 -17.79
#